data_b05e63037a48e094eafbb8ce94d72946
#
_entry.id   b05e63037a48e094eafbb8ce94d72946
#
_cell.length_a   1.000
_cell.length_b   1.000
_cell.length_c   1.000
_cell.angle_alpha   90.00
_cell.angle_beta   90.00
_cell.angle_gamma   90.00
#
_symmetry.space_group_name_H-M   'P 1'
#
loop_
_entity.id
_entity.type
_entity.pdbx_description
1 polymer ?
#
loop_
_entity_poly.entity_id
_entity_poly.type
_entity_poly.pdbx_seq_one_letter_code
_entity_poly.pdbx_strand_id
1 'polypeptide(L)'
;MTDPDKPAHDSRAPENQAPENRALENSGDEKSAPATSSPVDDAAQSGTPAGADELRRATRAEVDAEGLPDENTVSKAAVYLNRKLPRTRTITQGLVRDAEGRVMLCQLSYKKFWDLPGGVVDPHESPAHALVREIAEELGATATITGLRVVSWLPPWRGWDDAMLYLFDVELDRPAGEFALQRKEIAGIHFVGLDELDDRVAAYTAKVIRRAVTAIENGESGVYLENGDEPGWA
;
A
#
# COMPACT_ATOMS: atom_id res chain seq x y z
N MET A 1 -33.01 -50.32 30.17
CA MET A 1 -33.78 -49.22 30.76
C MET A 1 -33.18 -47.94 30.15
N THR A 2 -33.72 -47.54 29.01
CA THR A 2 -33.25 -46.42 28.19
C THR A 2 -34.16 -45.25 28.48
N ASP A 3 -33.60 -44.13 28.84
CA ASP A 3 -34.32 -42.86 29.09
C ASP A 3 -34.41 -42.07 27.79
N PRO A 4 -35.63 -41.73 27.30
CA PRO A 4 -35.86 -41.03 26.06
C PRO A 4 -36.31 -39.58 26.33
N ASP A 5 -35.43 -38.70 26.87
CA ASP A 5 -35.73 -37.27 26.81
C ASP A 5 -34.45 -36.44 26.95
N LYS A 6 -33.84 -36.17 25.78
CA LYS A 6 -32.84 -35.10 25.63
C LYS A 6 -33.08 -34.38 24.32
N PRO A 7 -33.47 -33.11 24.35
CA PRO A 7 -33.71 -32.33 23.12
C PRO A 7 -32.41 -32.07 22.37
N ALA A 8 -32.49 -32.19 21.04
CA ALA A 8 -31.44 -31.92 20.10
C ALA A 8 -31.07 -30.42 20.11
N HIS A 9 -29.79 -30.13 20.27
CA HIS A 9 -29.22 -28.80 20.12
C HIS A 9 -29.10 -28.47 18.61
N ASP A 10 -29.92 -27.55 18.16
CA ASP A 10 -29.86 -26.95 16.82
C ASP A 10 -28.69 -25.98 16.78
N SER A 11 -27.57 -26.36 16.14
CA SER A 11 -26.40 -25.54 15.92
C SER A 11 -26.49 -24.87 14.56
N ARG A 12 -27.29 -23.79 14.47
CA ARG A 12 -27.17 -22.83 13.37
C ARG A 12 -26.14 -21.79 13.70
N ALA A 13 -25.09 -21.74 12.89
CA ALA A 13 -24.11 -20.66 12.87
C ALA A 13 -24.81 -19.33 12.48
N PRO A 14 -24.42 -18.18 13.07
CA PRO A 14 -24.97 -16.90 12.67
C PRO A 14 -24.41 -16.46 11.30
N GLU A 15 -25.32 -16.17 10.38
CA GLU A 15 -25.04 -15.50 9.11
C GLU A 15 -24.39 -14.13 9.38
N ASN A 16 -23.24 -13.93 8.79
CA ASN A 16 -22.48 -12.70 8.84
C ASN A 16 -23.08 -11.70 7.84
N GLN A 17 -24.01 -10.87 8.29
CA GLN A 17 -24.57 -9.76 7.51
C GLN A 17 -23.57 -8.61 7.50
N ALA A 18 -23.17 -8.19 6.29
CA ALA A 18 -22.44 -6.96 6.05
C ALA A 18 -23.25 -5.74 6.50
N PRO A 19 -22.65 -4.70 7.10
CA PRO A 19 -23.36 -3.49 7.45
C PRO A 19 -23.75 -2.69 6.22
N GLU A 20 -25.04 -2.52 5.99
CA GLU A 20 -25.62 -1.60 5.03
C GLU A 20 -25.21 -0.15 5.33
N ASN A 21 -24.80 0.55 4.28
CA ASN A 21 -24.60 1.99 4.28
C ASN A 21 -25.92 2.73 4.56
N ARG A 22 -26.08 3.21 5.77
CA ARG A 22 -27.19 4.10 6.12
C ARG A 22 -26.77 5.54 5.86
N ALA A 23 -27.31 6.10 4.78
CA ALA A 23 -27.27 7.53 4.49
C ALA A 23 -27.91 8.31 5.65
N LEU A 24 -27.20 9.27 6.22
CA LEU A 24 -27.75 10.24 7.16
C LEU A 24 -28.44 11.34 6.34
N GLU A 25 -29.76 11.27 6.25
CA GLU A 25 -30.60 12.39 5.86
C GLU A 25 -30.55 13.44 6.98
N ASN A 26 -30.09 14.63 6.64
CA ASN A 26 -30.13 15.80 7.53
C ASN A 26 -31.33 16.66 7.12
N SER A 27 -32.40 16.57 7.89
CA SER A 27 -33.54 17.47 7.83
C SER A 27 -33.27 18.68 8.73
N GLY A 28 -33.43 19.88 8.22
CA GLY A 28 -33.40 21.05 9.09
C GLY A 28 -33.43 22.40 8.40
N ASP A 29 -34.62 22.93 8.26
CA ASP A 29 -35.03 24.32 8.31
C ASP A 29 -34.61 25.33 7.23
N GLU A 30 -35.57 25.56 6.37
CA GLU A 30 -35.77 26.77 5.58
C GLU A 30 -35.87 28.01 6.48
N LYS A 31 -35.05 29.03 6.22
CA LYS A 31 -35.37 30.44 6.45
C LYS A 31 -35.05 31.25 5.21
N SER A 32 -36.08 31.64 4.54
CA SER A 32 -36.12 32.58 3.43
C SER A 32 -35.55 33.97 3.81
N ALA A 33 -34.72 34.52 2.93
CA ALA A 33 -34.47 35.94 2.78
C ALA A 33 -34.03 36.28 1.36
N PRO A 34 -34.23 37.54 0.85
CA PRO A 34 -34.70 37.76 -0.49
C PRO A 34 -33.63 37.94 -1.57
N ALA A 35 -34.07 37.68 -2.80
CA ALA A 35 -33.30 37.87 -4.02
C ALA A 35 -32.93 39.32 -4.23
N THR A 36 -31.63 39.61 -4.38
CA THR A 36 -31.08 40.78 -5.10
C THR A 36 -30.29 40.29 -6.30
N SER A 37 -30.85 40.52 -7.46
CA SER A 37 -30.20 40.32 -8.75
C SER A 37 -29.08 41.33 -8.92
N SER A 38 -27.87 40.83 -9.16
CA SER A 38 -26.78 41.60 -9.75
C SER A 38 -26.23 40.85 -10.96
N PRO A 39 -25.83 41.53 -12.02
CA PRO A 39 -25.54 40.92 -13.31
C PRO A 39 -24.24 40.13 -13.25
N VAL A 40 -24.28 38.93 -13.81
CA VAL A 40 -23.09 38.10 -14.07
C VAL A 40 -22.32 38.73 -15.23
N ASP A 41 -21.26 39.43 -14.94
CA ASP A 41 -20.23 39.75 -15.93
C ASP A 41 -19.49 38.46 -16.30
N ASP A 42 -19.78 38.03 -17.53
CA ASP A 42 -19.09 36.95 -18.21
C ASP A 42 -17.69 37.48 -18.65
N ALA A 43 -16.70 37.20 -17.81
CA ALA A 43 -15.30 37.36 -18.17
C ALA A 43 -14.56 36.09 -17.81
N ALA A 44 -14.76 35.04 -18.62
CA ALA A 44 -13.85 33.89 -18.64
C ALA A 44 -12.46 34.39 -19.06
N GLN A 45 -11.72 34.93 -18.12
CA GLN A 45 -10.28 35.13 -18.24
C GLN A 45 -9.62 33.76 -18.04
N SER A 46 -9.30 33.11 -19.17
CA SER A 46 -8.34 32.01 -19.22
C SER A 46 -6.94 32.52 -18.85
N GLY A 47 -6.74 32.90 -17.61
CA GLY A 47 -5.45 33.23 -17.08
C GLY A 47 -4.70 31.96 -16.76
N THR A 48 -3.72 31.61 -17.61
CA THR A 48 -2.69 30.63 -17.24
C THR A 48 -2.11 31.09 -15.89
N PRO A 49 -2.05 30.24 -14.86
CA PRO A 49 -1.50 30.64 -13.57
C PRO A 49 -0.10 31.20 -13.76
N ALA A 50 0.17 32.39 -13.19
CA ALA A 50 1.43 33.13 -13.38
C ALA A 50 2.70 32.29 -13.17
N GLY A 51 2.60 31.24 -12.35
CA GLY A 51 3.68 30.27 -12.15
C GLY A 51 3.98 29.34 -13.33
N ALA A 52 3.02 29.10 -14.22
CA ALA A 52 3.25 28.23 -15.37
C ALA A 52 4.07 28.91 -16.48
N ASP A 53 3.88 30.23 -16.66
CA ASP A 53 4.66 31.01 -17.62
C ASP A 53 6.09 31.26 -17.11
N GLU A 54 6.26 31.48 -15.82
CA GLU A 54 7.57 31.60 -15.20
C GLU A 54 8.36 30.28 -15.30
N LEU A 55 7.69 29.16 -15.06
CA LEU A 55 8.26 27.83 -15.22
C LEU A 55 8.68 27.55 -16.67
N ARG A 56 7.83 27.85 -17.65
CA ARG A 56 8.14 27.67 -19.08
C ARG A 56 9.33 28.53 -19.53
N ARG A 57 9.45 29.75 -19.00
CA ARG A 57 10.59 30.63 -19.28
C ARG A 57 11.88 30.13 -18.67
N ALA A 58 11.82 29.63 -17.39
CA ALA A 58 12.98 29.05 -16.72
C ALA A 58 13.48 27.80 -17.45
N THR A 59 12.59 26.87 -17.80
CA THR A 59 12.94 25.64 -18.53
C THR A 59 13.52 25.95 -19.93
N ARG A 60 12.93 26.93 -20.65
CA ARG A 60 13.42 27.33 -21.97
C ARG A 60 14.78 27.99 -21.89
N ALA A 61 15.01 28.87 -20.91
CA ALA A 61 16.31 29.53 -20.73
C ALA A 61 17.44 28.54 -20.41
N GLU A 62 17.15 27.47 -19.65
CA GLU A 62 18.11 26.41 -19.34
C GLU A 62 18.48 25.58 -20.58
N VAL A 63 17.52 25.35 -21.51
CA VAL A 63 17.75 24.59 -22.73
C VAL A 63 18.43 25.47 -23.82
N ASP A 64 18.03 26.75 -23.91
CA ASP A 64 18.52 27.67 -24.95
C ASP A 64 19.97 28.16 -24.68
N ALA A 65 20.45 28.08 -23.44
CA ALA A 65 21.75 28.64 -23.06
C ALA A 65 22.95 27.75 -23.36
N GLU A 66 22.85 26.42 -23.29
CA GLU A 66 23.99 25.49 -23.37
C GLU A 66 23.70 24.16 -24.08
N GLY A 67 22.58 23.98 -24.73
CA GLY A 67 22.13 22.68 -25.18
C GLY A 67 21.52 21.87 -24.00
N LEU A 68 21.78 20.59 -23.90
CA LEU A 68 21.29 19.78 -22.79
C LEU A 68 22.07 20.17 -21.50
N PRO A 69 21.33 20.44 -20.39
CA PRO A 69 21.99 20.76 -19.11
C PRO A 69 22.94 19.62 -18.68
N ASP A 70 24.09 19.99 -18.08
CA ASP A 70 24.95 19.02 -17.41
C ASP A 70 24.12 18.19 -16.42
N GLU A 71 24.33 16.87 -16.41
CA GLU A 71 23.58 15.92 -15.55
C GLU A 71 23.65 16.29 -14.05
N ASN A 72 24.66 17.06 -13.64
CA ASN A 72 24.82 17.52 -12.27
C ASN A 72 24.20 18.90 -11.99
N THR A 73 23.63 19.57 -12.99
CA THR A 73 23.05 20.90 -12.79
C THR A 73 21.64 20.77 -12.19
N VAL A 74 21.46 21.35 -10.99
CA VAL A 74 20.14 21.41 -10.32
C VAL A 74 19.26 22.42 -11.03
N SER A 75 18.29 21.94 -11.82
CA SER A 75 17.30 22.77 -12.49
C SER A 75 16.35 23.43 -11.48
N LYS A 76 16.28 24.77 -11.46
CA LYS A 76 15.31 25.52 -10.63
C LYS A 76 13.87 25.17 -11.00
N ALA A 77 13.59 24.92 -12.28
CA ALA A 77 12.29 24.50 -12.77
C ALA A 77 11.91 23.11 -12.21
N ALA A 78 12.85 22.15 -12.20
CA ALA A 78 12.63 20.81 -11.63
C ALA A 78 12.36 20.89 -10.11
N VAL A 79 13.11 21.70 -9.38
CA VAL A 79 12.89 21.92 -7.94
C VAL A 79 11.49 22.49 -7.66
N TYR A 80 11.06 23.47 -8.45
CA TYR A 80 9.73 24.05 -8.32
C TYR A 80 8.63 23.03 -8.61
N LEU A 81 8.74 22.30 -9.74
CA LEU A 81 7.79 21.24 -10.10
C LEU A 81 7.72 20.15 -9.04
N ASN A 82 8.86 19.66 -8.59
CA ASN A 82 8.91 18.58 -7.60
C ASN A 82 8.17 18.91 -6.29
N ARG A 83 8.06 20.20 -5.94
CA ARG A 83 7.25 20.65 -4.79
C ARG A 83 5.75 20.66 -5.05
N LYS A 84 5.33 20.68 -6.31
CA LYS A 84 3.92 20.78 -6.74
C LYS A 84 3.33 19.46 -7.22
N LEU A 85 4.17 18.51 -7.62
CA LEU A 85 3.71 17.20 -8.06
C LEU A 85 3.13 16.41 -6.91
N PRO A 86 2.07 15.62 -7.15
CA PRO A 86 1.53 14.70 -6.16
C PRO A 86 2.61 13.67 -5.78
N ARG A 87 2.56 13.23 -4.53
CA ARG A 87 3.45 12.20 -4.00
C ARG A 87 2.61 11.07 -3.46
N THR A 88 2.96 9.85 -3.84
CA THR A 88 2.33 8.64 -3.35
C THR A 88 3.26 7.96 -2.36
N ARG A 89 2.73 7.53 -1.22
CA ARG A 89 3.48 6.75 -0.24
C ARG A 89 3.90 5.41 -0.86
N THR A 90 5.14 5.03 -0.64
CA THR A 90 5.68 3.74 -1.10
C THR A 90 5.87 2.81 0.09
N ILE A 91 5.43 1.56 -0.06
CA ILE A 91 5.58 0.48 0.92
C ILE A 91 6.38 -0.64 0.26
N THR A 92 7.26 -1.26 0.99
CA THR A 92 8.02 -2.43 0.57
C THR A 92 7.79 -3.59 1.53
N GLN A 93 7.61 -4.80 0.99
CA GLN A 93 7.42 -6.01 1.78
C GLN A 93 8.20 -7.18 1.19
N GLY A 94 8.64 -8.10 2.05
CA GLY A 94 9.37 -9.31 1.69
C GLY A 94 8.50 -10.57 1.82
N LEU A 95 8.38 -11.34 0.74
CA LEU A 95 7.83 -12.68 0.76
C LEU A 95 8.95 -13.66 1.10
N VAL A 96 8.98 -14.13 2.33
CA VAL A 96 9.91 -15.16 2.81
C VAL A 96 9.13 -16.45 2.98
N ARG A 97 9.63 -17.56 2.42
CA ARG A 97 8.99 -18.87 2.48
C ARG A 97 9.93 -19.90 3.08
N ASP A 98 9.36 -20.85 3.83
CA ASP A 98 10.09 -22.03 4.29
C ASP A 98 10.10 -23.17 3.22
N ALA A 99 10.74 -24.29 3.57
CA ALA A 99 10.85 -25.44 2.68
C ALA A 99 9.50 -26.09 2.37
N GLU A 100 8.50 -25.92 3.23
CA GLU A 100 7.14 -26.40 3.06
C GLU A 100 6.26 -25.43 2.27
N GLY A 101 6.81 -24.27 1.85
CA GLY A 101 6.10 -23.23 1.09
C GLY A 101 5.21 -22.33 1.95
N ARG A 102 5.29 -22.42 3.29
CA ARG A 102 4.56 -21.53 4.20
C ARG A 102 5.21 -20.15 4.21
N VAL A 103 4.38 -19.13 4.34
CA VAL A 103 4.80 -17.71 4.29
C VAL A 103 5.11 -17.20 5.70
N MET A 104 6.25 -16.53 5.84
CA MET A 104 6.62 -15.87 7.07
C MET A 104 5.80 -14.60 7.28
N LEU A 105 5.14 -14.50 8.43
CA LEU A 105 4.40 -13.33 8.87
C LEU A 105 4.95 -12.80 10.19
N CYS A 106 5.01 -11.48 10.31
CA CYS A 106 5.35 -10.75 11.52
C CYS A 106 4.08 -10.46 12.32
N GLN A 107 4.01 -10.95 13.55
CA GLN A 107 2.99 -10.54 14.50
C GLN A 107 3.37 -9.19 15.09
N LEU A 108 2.64 -8.15 14.69
CA LEU A 108 2.92 -6.77 15.12
C LEU A 108 2.34 -6.51 16.51
N SER A 109 3.07 -5.80 17.37
CA SER A 109 2.66 -5.49 18.73
C SER A 109 1.47 -4.52 18.84
N TYR A 110 1.20 -3.75 17.77
CA TYR A 110 0.24 -2.63 17.74
C TYR A 110 -0.91 -2.82 16.74
N LYS A 111 -0.94 -3.93 15.99
CA LYS A 111 -2.02 -4.26 15.03
C LYS A 111 -2.66 -5.61 15.37
N LYS A 112 -3.95 -5.73 15.02
CA LYS A 112 -4.67 -7.00 15.14
C LYS A 112 -4.20 -8.04 14.13
N PHE A 113 -4.00 -7.61 12.87
CA PHE A 113 -3.56 -8.46 11.78
C PHE A 113 -2.03 -8.50 11.72
N TRP A 114 -1.52 -9.67 11.40
CA TRP A 114 -0.10 -9.88 11.08
C TRP A 114 0.19 -9.29 9.71
N ASP A 115 1.46 -9.10 9.41
CA ASP A 115 1.89 -8.54 8.14
C ASP A 115 3.17 -9.22 7.64
N LEU A 116 3.52 -9.01 6.37
CA LEU A 116 4.84 -9.39 5.87
C LEU A 116 5.91 -8.48 6.45
N PRO A 117 7.18 -8.95 6.59
CA PRO A 117 8.28 -8.08 6.99
C PRO A 117 8.48 -6.95 5.99
N GLY A 118 8.79 -5.75 6.47
CA GLY A 118 8.99 -4.56 5.67
C GLY A 118 8.25 -3.34 6.19
N GLY A 119 8.32 -2.23 5.46
CA GLY A 119 7.80 -0.96 5.93
C GLY A 119 7.64 0.11 4.86
N VAL A 120 7.65 1.36 5.31
CA VAL A 120 7.55 2.54 4.44
C VAL A 120 8.94 2.87 3.89
N VAL A 121 8.99 3.17 2.60
CA VAL A 121 10.23 3.61 1.93
C VAL A 121 10.51 5.07 2.29
N ASP A 122 11.70 5.33 2.77
CA ASP A 122 12.15 6.68 3.12
C ASP A 122 12.38 7.56 1.87
N PRO A 123 12.29 8.89 2.00
CA PRO A 123 12.64 9.80 0.92
C PRO A 123 14.07 9.54 0.39
N HIS A 124 14.20 9.46 -0.93
CA HIS A 124 15.46 9.19 -1.65
C HIS A 124 16.03 7.77 -1.48
N GLU A 125 15.25 6.86 -0.92
CA GLU A 125 15.56 5.44 -0.84
C GLU A 125 14.82 4.65 -1.93
N SER A 126 15.42 3.59 -2.47
CA SER A 126 14.71 2.70 -3.38
C SER A 126 13.90 1.65 -2.59
N PRO A 127 12.76 1.14 -3.13
CA PRO A 127 11.98 0.10 -2.44
C PRO A 127 12.79 -1.15 -2.08
N ALA A 128 13.75 -1.54 -2.92
CA ALA A 128 14.61 -2.70 -2.65
C ALA A 128 15.57 -2.45 -1.48
N HIS A 129 16.20 -1.28 -1.42
CA HIS A 129 17.09 -0.92 -0.30
C HIS A 129 16.32 -0.76 1.00
N ALA A 130 15.13 -0.12 0.95
CA ALA A 130 14.24 -0.02 2.10
C ALA A 130 13.90 -1.40 2.67
N LEU A 131 13.57 -2.37 1.82
CA LEU A 131 13.27 -3.73 2.28
C LEU A 131 14.44 -4.39 3.01
N VAL A 132 15.66 -4.27 2.46
CA VAL A 132 16.85 -4.83 3.12
C VAL A 132 17.09 -4.17 4.48
N ARG A 133 16.92 -2.86 4.57
CA ARG A 133 17.04 -2.11 5.83
C ARG A 133 15.97 -2.56 6.84
N GLU A 134 14.69 -2.59 6.44
CA GLU A 134 13.57 -2.99 7.32
C GLU A 134 13.77 -4.42 7.86
N ILE A 135 14.16 -5.38 7.01
CA ILE A 135 14.44 -6.75 7.46
C ILE A 135 15.61 -6.79 8.45
N ALA A 136 16.65 -6.01 8.22
CA ALA A 136 17.76 -5.91 9.16
C ALA A 136 17.32 -5.31 10.51
N GLU A 137 16.47 -4.28 10.50
CA GLU A 137 15.95 -3.62 11.70
C GLU A 137 14.94 -4.49 12.44
N GLU A 138 13.98 -5.09 11.76
CA GLU A 138 12.90 -5.89 12.35
C GLU A 138 13.36 -7.26 12.83
N LEU A 139 14.20 -7.95 12.03
CA LEU A 139 14.56 -9.36 12.23
C LEU A 139 16.03 -9.58 12.61
N GLY A 140 16.89 -8.58 12.44
CA GLY A 140 18.33 -8.73 12.62
C GLY A 140 18.96 -9.72 11.62
N ALA A 141 18.36 -9.87 10.43
CA ALA A 141 18.78 -10.77 9.38
C ALA A 141 19.20 -9.99 8.13
N THR A 142 20.03 -10.62 7.27
CA THR A 142 20.39 -10.06 5.97
C THR A 142 19.48 -10.65 4.90
N ALA A 143 18.85 -9.78 4.12
CA ALA A 143 17.95 -10.16 3.03
C ALA A 143 18.68 -10.18 1.68
N THR A 144 18.46 -11.23 0.90
CA THR A 144 18.80 -11.30 -0.52
C THR A 144 17.50 -11.27 -1.33
N ILE A 145 17.32 -10.23 -2.13
CA ILE A 145 16.15 -10.11 -3.01
C ILE A 145 16.39 -10.97 -4.24
N THR A 146 15.48 -11.93 -4.50
CA THR A 146 15.53 -12.84 -5.64
C THR A 146 14.63 -12.44 -6.80
N GLY A 147 13.68 -11.53 -6.55
CA GLY A 147 12.82 -10.98 -7.60
C GLY A 147 11.72 -10.07 -7.10
N LEU A 148 11.23 -9.20 -7.98
CA LEU A 148 10.01 -8.44 -7.77
C LEU A 148 8.81 -9.31 -8.20
N ARG A 149 7.87 -9.56 -7.29
CA ARG A 149 6.70 -10.40 -7.58
C ARG A 149 5.45 -9.61 -7.88
N VAL A 150 5.13 -8.62 -7.04
CA VAL A 150 3.91 -7.83 -7.17
C VAL A 150 4.22 -6.35 -6.98
N VAL A 151 3.53 -5.52 -7.78
CA VAL A 151 3.34 -4.09 -7.52
C VAL A 151 1.84 -3.87 -7.37
N SER A 152 1.39 -3.38 -6.21
CA SER A 152 -0.04 -3.16 -5.96
C SER A 152 -0.31 -1.72 -5.57
N TRP A 153 -1.26 -1.06 -6.27
CA TRP A 153 -1.83 0.18 -5.79
C TRP A 153 -2.80 -0.12 -4.64
N LEU A 154 -2.68 0.62 -3.55
CA LEU A 154 -3.56 0.55 -2.39
C LEU A 154 -4.36 1.86 -2.29
N PRO A 155 -5.70 1.80 -2.26
CA PRO A 155 -6.53 2.99 -2.18
C PRO A 155 -6.39 3.70 -0.83
N PRO A 156 -6.79 4.99 -0.73
CA PRO A 156 -6.85 5.70 0.54
C PRO A 156 -7.73 4.95 1.56
N TRP A 157 -7.26 4.90 2.82
CA TRP A 157 -8.00 4.19 3.85
C TRP A 157 -7.78 4.80 5.25
N ARG A 158 -8.88 5.09 5.97
CA ARG A 158 -8.89 5.59 7.36
C ARG A 158 -7.91 6.75 7.64
N GLY A 159 -7.84 7.73 6.73
CA GLY A 159 -6.98 8.90 6.85
C GLY A 159 -5.56 8.72 6.32
N TRP A 160 -5.22 7.54 5.82
CA TRP A 160 -4.03 7.32 5.01
C TRP A 160 -4.34 7.62 3.56
N ASP A 161 -3.44 8.36 2.89
CA ASP A 161 -3.46 8.50 1.43
C ASP A 161 -3.15 7.15 0.75
N ASP A 162 -3.35 7.11 -0.56
CA ASP A 162 -2.99 5.96 -1.38
C ASP A 162 -1.49 5.58 -1.26
N ALA A 163 -1.18 4.35 -1.64
CA ALA A 163 0.19 3.86 -1.61
C ALA A 163 0.48 2.92 -2.78
N MET A 164 1.76 2.84 -3.14
CA MET A 164 2.30 1.77 -3.99
C MET A 164 3.03 0.76 -3.12
N LEU A 165 2.56 -0.49 -3.13
CA LEU A 165 3.18 -1.63 -2.46
C LEU A 165 4.06 -2.39 -3.44
N TYR A 166 5.31 -2.62 -3.07
CA TYR A 166 6.27 -3.49 -3.77
C TYR A 166 6.49 -4.75 -2.95
N LEU A 167 6.14 -5.91 -3.49
CA LEU A 167 6.38 -7.21 -2.86
C LEU A 167 7.51 -7.94 -3.58
N PHE A 168 8.60 -8.16 -2.86
CA PHE A 168 9.77 -8.88 -3.34
C PHE A 168 9.82 -10.29 -2.76
N ASP A 169 10.31 -11.26 -3.55
CA ASP A 169 10.70 -12.58 -3.06
C ASP A 169 12.09 -12.49 -2.41
N VAL A 170 12.26 -13.08 -1.24
CA VAL A 170 13.42 -12.84 -0.39
C VAL A 170 13.93 -14.13 0.23
N GLU A 171 15.26 -14.29 0.21
CA GLU A 171 15.97 -15.27 1.00
C GLU A 171 16.69 -14.59 2.17
N LEU A 172 16.71 -15.24 3.34
CA LEU A 172 17.39 -14.75 4.54
C LEU A 172 18.66 -15.55 4.82
N ASP A 173 19.67 -14.88 5.37
CA ASP A 173 21.01 -15.45 5.67
C ASP A 173 20.99 -16.45 6.84
N ARG A 174 19.87 -16.55 7.57
CA ARG A 174 19.76 -17.39 8.76
C ARG A 174 18.33 -17.88 8.98
N PRO A 175 18.14 -18.99 9.74
CA PRO A 175 16.81 -19.50 10.06
C PRO A 175 16.08 -18.61 11.08
N ALA A 176 14.76 -18.67 11.11
CA ALA A 176 13.90 -17.85 11.98
C ALA A 176 14.22 -17.98 13.49
N GLY A 177 14.75 -19.14 13.94
CA GLY A 177 15.16 -19.32 15.34
C GLY A 177 16.35 -18.45 15.78
N GLU A 178 17.07 -17.85 14.84
CA GLU A 178 18.25 -17.02 15.10
C GLU A 178 17.98 -15.52 14.91
N PHE A 179 16.72 -15.11 14.67
CA PHE A 179 16.36 -13.71 14.48
C PHE A 179 16.48 -12.90 15.78
N ALA A 180 17.04 -11.69 15.66
CA ALA A 180 17.09 -10.69 16.72
C ALA A 180 15.94 -9.69 16.53
N LEU A 181 14.73 -10.09 16.94
CA LEU A 181 13.52 -9.32 16.70
C LEU A 181 13.52 -7.95 17.39
N GLN A 182 13.09 -6.92 16.65
CA GLN A 182 12.81 -5.60 17.21
C GLN A 182 11.53 -5.66 18.07
N ARG A 183 11.65 -6.00 19.34
CA ARG A 183 10.55 -6.31 20.25
C ARG A 183 9.53 -5.18 20.47
N LYS A 184 9.84 -3.95 20.11
CA LYS A 184 8.88 -2.83 20.16
C LYS A 184 7.80 -2.96 19.08
N GLU A 185 8.14 -3.53 17.95
CA GLU A 185 7.27 -3.65 16.78
C GLU A 185 6.86 -5.10 16.51
N ILE A 186 7.77 -6.05 16.62
CA ILE A 186 7.56 -7.46 16.31
C ILE A 186 7.40 -8.29 17.58
N ALA A 187 6.18 -8.73 17.86
CA ALA A 187 5.88 -9.62 18.98
C ALA A 187 6.32 -11.07 18.72
N GLY A 188 6.24 -11.52 17.47
CA GLY A 188 6.61 -12.88 17.05
C GLY A 188 6.67 -13.06 15.55
N ILE A 189 7.27 -14.18 15.11
CA ILE A 189 7.33 -14.62 13.73
C ILE A 189 6.62 -15.95 13.60
N HIS A 190 5.83 -16.11 12.54
CA HIS A 190 5.04 -17.31 12.27
C HIS A 190 5.13 -17.70 10.81
N PHE A 191 5.27 -18.99 10.51
CA PHE A 191 5.12 -19.54 9.16
C PHE A 191 3.70 -20.06 9.01
N VAL A 192 2.98 -19.56 8.01
CA VAL A 192 1.53 -19.75 7.81
C VAL A 192 1.25 -20.31 6.43
N GLY A 193 0.38 -21.32 6.37
CA GLY A 193 -0.10 -21.86 5.10
C GLY A 193 -0.98 -20.85 4.35
N LEU A 194 -1.07 -20.97 3.03
CA LEU A 194 -1.89 -20.07 2.21
C LEU A 194 -3.39 -20.15 2.53
N ASP A 195 -3.84 -21.29 3.04
CA ASP A 195 -5.22 -21.54 3.49
C ASP A 195 -5.57 -20.85 4.82
N GLU A 196 -4.57 -20.56 5.64
CA GLU A 196 -4.75 -19.89 6.94
C GLU A 196 -4.64 -18.34 6.88
N LEU A 197 -4.27 -17.77 5.72
CA LEU A 197 -3.99 -16.33 5.59
C LEU A 197 -5.18 -15.43 5.97
N ASP A 198 -6.41 -15.81 5.61
CA ASP A 198 -7.60 -14.97 5.82
C ASP A 198 -7.91 -14.73 7.30
N ASP A 199 -7.46 -15.62 8.19
CA ASP A 199 -7.59 -15.47 9.64
C ASP A 199 -6.46 -14.63 10.27
N ARG A 200 -5.36 -14.42 9.56
CA ARG A 200 -4.12 -13.83 10.10
C ARG A 200 -3.84 -12.42 9.59
N VAL A 201 -4.08 -12.17 8.30
CA VAL A 201 -3.73 -10.91 7.62
C VAL A 201 -4.96 -10.17 7.11
N ALA A 202 -4.79 -8.91 6.69
CA ALA A 202 -5.84 -8.17 6.01
C ALA A 202 -6.20 -8.82 4.66
N ALA A 203 -7.44 -8.69 4.23
CA ALA A 203 -7.95 -9.35 3.01
C ALA A 203 -7.11 -9.02 1.76
N TYR A 204 -6.70 -7.76 1.58
CA TYR A 204 -5.85 -7.38 0.46
C TYR A 204 -4.46 -8.03 0.55
N THR A 205 -3.88 -8.14 1.75
CA THR A 205 -2.58 -8.79 1.99
C THR A 205 -2.64 -10.28 1.62
N ALA A 206 -3.73 -10.97 2.02
CA ALA A 206 -3.93 -12.38 1.64
C ALA A 206 -3.98 -12.57 0.12
N LYS A 207 -4.69 -11.71 -0.61
CA LYS A 207 -4.77 -11.73 -2.07
C LYS A 207 -3.40 -11.49 -2.71
N VAL A 208 -2.67 -10.46 -2.25
CA VAL A 208 -1.32 -10.12 -2.73
C VAL A 208 -0.36 -11.29 -2.53
N ILE A 209 -0.36 -11.93 -1.34
CA ILE A 209 0.50 -13.09 -1.04
C ILE A 209 0.18 -14.26 -1.98
N ARG A 210 -1.11 -14.64 -2.10
CA ARG A 210 -1.52 -15.76 -2.98
C ARG A 210 -1.12 -15.50 -4.43
N ARG A 211 -1.35 -14.28 -4.93
CA ARG A 211 -0.97 -13.93 -6.30
C ARG A 211 0.55 -13.94 -6.51
N ALA A 212 1.32 -13.51 -5.51
CA ALA A 212 2.77 -13.57 -5.56
C ALA A 212 3.29 -15.01 -5.60
N VAL A 213 2.72 -15.92 -4.81
CA VAL A 213 3.08 -17.34 -4.84
C VAL A 213 2.74 -17.95 -6.20
N THR A 214 1.55 -17.71 -6.73
CA THR A 214 1.17 -18.14 -8.09
C THR A 214 2.12 -17.59 -9.15
N ALA A 215 2.55 -16.31 -9.03
CA ALA A 215 3.52 -15.72 -9.95
C ALA A 215 4.87 -16.46 -9.92
N ILE A 216 5.33 -16.88 -8.74
CA ILE A 216 6.56 -17.65 -8.61
C ILE A 216 6.42 -19.02 -9.30
N GLU A 217 5.30 -19.72 -9.07
CA GLU A 217 5.02 -21.03 -9.67
C GLU A 217 4.98 -20.95 -11.21
N ASN A 218 4.44 -19.85 -11.75
CA ASN A 218 4.33 -19.60 -13.18
C ASN A 218 5.59 -18.97 -13.80
N GLY A 219 6.60 -18.60 -13.02
CA GLY A 219 7.78 -17.89 -13.51
C GLY A 219 7.50 -16.42 -13.91
N GLU A 220 6.42 -15.85 -13.41
CA GLU A 220 6.04 -14.45 -13.64
C GLU A 220 6.78 -13.49 -12.69
N SER A 221 6.93 -12.23 -13.10
CA SER A 221 7.53 -11.18 -12.28
C SER A 221 6.83 -9.84 -12.53
N GLY A 222 6.80 -8.98 -11.51
CA GLY A 222 6.26 -7.63 -11.63
C GLY A 222 4.75 -7.58 -11.92
N VAL A 223 3.96 -8.48 -11.37
CA VAL A 223 2.50 -8.51 -11.54
C VAL A 223 1.89 -7.25 -10.92
N TYR A 224 1.06 -6.54 -11.69
CA TYR A 224 0.35 -5.37 -11.20
C TYR A 224 -1.01 -5.74 -10.62
N LEU A 225 -1.34 -5.19 -9.45
CA LEU A 225 -2.62 -5.36 -8.76
C LEU A 225 -3.20 -4.02 -8.28
N GLU A 226 -4.50 -4.00 -8.04
CA GLU A 226 -5.21 -2.92 -7.39
C GLU A 226 -5.92 -3.44 -6.14
N ASN A 227 -5.43 -3.03 -4.96
CA ASN A 227 -5.92 -3.53 -3.65
C ASN A 227 -5.93 -5.08 -3.55
N GLY A 228 -4.94 -5.71 -4.17
CA GLY A 228 -4.79 -7.17 -4.22
C GLY A 228 -5.57 -7.88 -5.32
N ASP A 229 -6.40 -7.18 -6.09
CA ASP A 229 -7.13 -7.75 -7.22
C ASP A 229 -6.44 -7.45 -8.56
N GLU A 230 -6.59 -8.33 -9.55
CA GLU A 230 -6.16 -8.05 -10.91
C GLU A 230 -7.04 -6.95 -11.51
N PRO A 231 -6.46 -5.99 -12.24
CA PRO A 231 -7.23 -4.92 -12.84
C PRO A 231 -8.14 -5.46 -13.95
N GLY A 232 -9.35 -4.90 -14.08
CA GLY A 232 -10.38 -5.40 -15.00
C GLY A 232 -10.07 -5.25 -16.51
N TRP A 233 -8.85 -4.75 -16.85
CA TRP A 233 -8.35 -4.65 -18.21
C TRP A 233 -7.29 -5.72 -18.55
N ALA A 234 -6.96 -6.60 -17.61
CA ALA A 234 -5.98 -7.69 -17.78
C ALA A 234 -6.62 -8.93 -18.44
#